data_80667f4abf3b140e8b341687ca4643c7
#
_entry.id   80667f4abf3b140e8b341687ca4643c7
#
_cell.length_a   1.000
_cell.length_b   1.000
_cell.length_c   1.000
_cell.angle_alpha   90.00
_cell.angle_beta   90.00
_cell.angle_gamma   90.00
#
_symmetry.space_group_name_H-M   'P 1'
#
loop_
_entity.id
_entity.type
_entity.pdbx_description
1 polymer ?
#
loop_
_entity_poly.entity_id
_entity_poly.type
_entity_poly.pdbx_seq_one_letter_code
_entity_poly.pdbx_strand_id
1 'polypeptide(L)'
;CVIFLKSEIIFEINKSGGIYYECFKKFDETSFAKLICNMALPMYFVLNDFLAVHASAATVNGKNIIFSGKSGNGKSNALLDCLQKGGELITEDLAIISNTNNSSYILPAYPILNIKKEMIHRLINKDLFYEQISLSESNNKLPIKIKKIAKKSRNIDFIIFLEWTDENSFKQISQKDAFLRIIANSWHSYPFVKDENRTEIQIQNITQLVSNSNAYLLRRNKKNINVAGYSLLDEIIHVLR
;
A
#
# COMPACT_ATOMS: atom_id res chain seq x y z
N CYS A 1 -8.14 23.20 6.15
CA CYS A 1 -9.30 22.59 5.49
C CYS A 1 -9.00 22.37 4.01
N VAL A 2 -9.40 21.24 3.47
CA VAL A 2 -9.39 20.97 2.02
C VAL A 2 -10.80 20.55 1.63
N ILE A 3 -11.35 21.18 0.60
CA ILE A 3 -12.62 20.80 0.00
C ILE A 3 -12.32 20.11 -1.32
N PHE A 4 -12.88 18.95 -1.49
CA PHE A 4 -12.67 18.11 -2.66
C PHE A 4 -13.99 17.68 -3.27
N LEU A 5 -14.13 17.93 -4.58
CA LEU A 5 -15.31 17.60 -5.38
C LEU A 5 -14.99 16.42 -6.29
N LYS A 6 -15.79 15.37 -6.23
CA LYS A 6 -15.76 14.31 -7.21
C LYS A 6 -17.17 13.89 -7.61
N SER A 7 -17.52 14.16 -8.86
CA SER A 7 -18.82 13.82 -9.44
C SER A 7 -19.97 14.39 -8.60
N GLU A 8 -20.50 13.65 -7.66
CA GLU A 8 -21.71 13.94 -6.90
C GLU A 8 -21.49 13.86 -5.40
N ILE A 9 -20.22 14.04 -4.95
CA ILE A 9 -19.85 14.07 -3.54
C ILE A 9 -18.83 15.19 -3.27
N ILE A 10 -19.01 15.87 -2.16
CA ILE A 10 -18.05 16.83 -1.61
C ILE A 10 -17.45 16.23 -0.34
N PHE A 11 -16.14 16.29 -0.20
CA PHE A 11 -15.45 16.03 1.06
C PHE A 11 -14.86 17.32 1.60
N GLU A 12 -15.12 17.59 2.87
CA GLU A 12 -14.41 18.58 3.64
C GLU A 12 -13.49 17.86 4.62
N ILE A 13 -12.19 18.11 4.54
CA ILE A 13 -11.17 17.43 5.33
C ILE A 13 -10.44 18.46 6.18
N ASN A 14 -10.56 18.34 7.49
CA ASN A 14 -9.96 19.25 8.46
C ASN A 14 -8.81 18.57 9.19
N LYS A 15 -7.67 19.28 9.37
CA LYS A 15 -6.49 18.75 10.07
C LYS A 15 -6.80 18.21 11.47
N SER A 16 -7.65 18.87 12.21
CA SER A 16 -8.02 18.50 13.59
C SER A 16 -9.47 18.01 13.77
N GLY A 17 -10.29 18.15 12.75
CA GLY A 17 -11.74 17.96 12.86
C GLY A 17 -12.29 16.69 12.21
N GLY A 18 -11.49 16.02 11.40
CA GLY A 18 -11.93 14.81 10.71
C GLY A 18 -12.35 15.02 9.24
N ILE A 19 -13.10 14.06 8.72
CA ILE A 19 -13.58 14.01 7.35
C ILE A 19 -15.10 14.16 7.38
N TYR A 20 -15.61 15.20 6.74
CA TYR A 20 -17.03 15.43 6.52
C TYR A 20 -17.35 15.22 5.06
N TYR A 21 -18.57 14.87 4.75
CA TYR A 21 -19.00 14.70 3.37
C TYR A 21 -20.45 15.10 3.14
N GLU A 22 -20.75 15.53 1.92
CA GLU A 22 -22.10 15.75 1.42
C GLU A 22 -22.26 15.00 0.09
N CYS A 23 -23.29 14.17 -0.01
CA CYS A 23 -23.60 13.40 -1.20
C CYS A 23 -24.81 13.98 -1.91
N PHE A 24 -24.68 14.30 -3.21
CA PHE A 24 -25.78 14.75 -4.07
C PHE A 24 -26.45 13.60 -4.81
N LYS A 25 -25.93 12.38 -4.65
CA LYS A 25 -26.47 11.15 -5.21
C LYS A 25 -26.32 10.01 -4.21
N LYS A 26 -27.20 9.03 -4.31
CA LYS A 26 -27.08 7.80 -3.53
C LYS A 26 -25.90 6.96 -4.05
N PHE A 27 -24.95 6.69 -3.22
CA PHE A 27 -23.87 5.74 -3.46
C PHE A 27 -24.19 4.39 -2.83
N ASP A 28 -23.78 3.31 -3.47
CA ASP A 28 -23.69 2.02 -2.79
C ASP A 28 -22.51 2.04 -1.78
N GLU A 29 -22.63 1.24 -0.73
CA GLU A 29 -21.64 1.21 0.37
C GLU A 29 -20.22 0.93 -0.13
N THR A 30 -20.07 0.06 -1.14
CA THR A 30 -18.76 -0.30 -1.69
C THR A 30 -18.12 0.86 -2.43
N SER A 31 -18.88 1.55 -3.27
CA SER A 31 -18.39 2.73 -4.01
C SER A 31 -18.04 3.86 -3.05
N PHE A 32 -18.87 4.07 -2.03
CA PHE A 32 -18.61 5.06 -0.99
C PHE A 32 -17.34 4.74 -0.19
N ALA A 33 -17.19 3.50 0.30
CA ALA A 33 -16.00 3.07 1.00
C ALA A 33 -14.72 3.24 0.16
N LYS A 34 -14.78 2.95 -1.15
CA LYS A 34 -13.63 3.20 -2.06
C LYS A 34 -13.27 4.67 -2.18
N LEU A 35 -14.26 5.56 -2.23
CA LEU A 35 -14.01 7.01 -2.25
C LEU A 35 -13.32 7.47 -0.97
N ILE A 36 -13.82 7.03 0.18
CA ILE A 36 -13.19 7.32 1.48
C ILE A 36 -11.75 6.80 1.50
N CYS A 37 -11.55 5.51 1.24
CA CYS A 37 -10.24 4.87 1.39
C CYS A 37 -9.20 5.37 0.39
N ASN A 38 -9.61 5.66 -0.86
CA ASN A 38 -8.67 6.01 -1.92
C ASN A 38 -8.48 7.51 -2.11
N MET A 39 -9.28 8.35 -1.46
CA MET A 39 -9.21 9.80 -1.64
C MET A 39 -9.21 10.56 -0.31
N ALA A 40 -10.27 10.43 0.47
CA ALA A 40 -10.42 11.26 1.67
C ALA A 40 -9.40 10.90 2.76
N LEU A 41 -9.19 9.61 3.04
CA LEU A 41 -8.22 9.17 4.05
C LEU A 41 -6.76 9.52 3.71
N PRO A 42 -6.25 9.26 2.48
CA PRO A 42 -4.90 9.70 2.13
C PRO A 42 -4.70 11.20 2.33
N MET A 43 -5.70 12.01 1.92
CA MET A 43 -5.66 13.47 2.09
C MET A 43 -5.67 13.87 3.57
N TYR A 44 -6.51 13.26 4.39
CA TYR A 44 -6.55 13.49 5.83
C TYR A 44 -5.19 13.23 6.48
N PHE A 45 -4.56 12.11 6.14
CA PHE A 45 -3.24 11.77 6.68
C PHE A 45 -2.15 12.74 6.20
N VAL A 46 -2.14 13.12 4.92
CA VAL A 46 -1.18 14.11 4.41
C VAL A 46 -1.38 15.48 5.07
N LEU A 47 -2.63 15.89 5.34
CA LEU A 47 -2.95 17.12 6.08
C LEU A 47 -2.45 17.08 7.52
N ASN A 48 -2.33 15.90 8.10
CA ASN A 48 -1.81 15.66 9.45
C ASN A 48 -0.31 15.28 9.45
N ASP A 49 0.40 15.67 8.39
CA ASP A 49 1.86 15.56 8.27
C ASP A 49 2.39 14.12 8.17
N PHE A 50 1.52 13.14 7.92
CA PHE A 50 1.90 11.78 7.57
C PHE A 50 2.30 11.68 6.09
N LEU A 51 3.10 10.68 5.77
CA LEU A 51 3.36 10.30 4.39
C LEU A 51 2.36 9.21 3.98
N ALA A 52 1.58 9.46 2.95
CA ALA A 52 0.66 8.50 2.37
C ALA A 52 1.20 8.00 1.02
N VAL A 53 1.41 6.69 0.90
CA VAL A 53 1.99 6.05 -0.29
C VAL A 53 1.06 4.98 -0.83
N HIS A 54 0.89 4.93 -2.14
CA HIS A 54 0.21 3.81 -2.80
C HIS A 54 1.10 2.57 -2.77
N ALA A 55 1.03 1.84 -1.69
CA ALA A 55 1.86 0.69 -1.39
C ALA A 55 1.11 -0.33 -0.53
N SER A 56 1.62 -1.54 -0.53
CA SER A 56 1.15 -2.62 0.33
C SER A 56 2.27 -3.06 1.25
N ALA A 57 1.96 -3.58 2.44
CA ALA A 57 2.99 -3.98 3.40
C ALA A 57 2.59 -5.22 4.22
N ALA A 58 3.60 -6.02 4.54
CA ALA A 58 3.49 -7.18 5.40
C ALA A 58 4.73 -7.36 6.26
N THR A 59 4.56 -8.09 7.36
CA THR A 59 5.67 -8.66 8.13
C THR A 59 5.89 -10.11 7.67
N VAL A 60 7.11 -10.49 7.33
CA VAL A 60 7.50 -11.88 7.05
C VAL A 60 8.89 -12.14 7.61
N ASN A 61 9.09 -13.29 8.26
CA ASN A 61 10.35 -13.64 8.94
C ASN A 61 10.88 -12.55 9.90
N GLY A 62 9.95 -11.87 10.59
CA GLY A 62 10.29 -10.76 11.50
C GLY A 62 10.70 -9.44 10.82
N LYS A 63 10.69 -9.37 9.50
CA LYS A 63 10.99 -8.16 8.71
C LYS A 63 9.72 -7.51 8.18
N ASN A 64 9.64 -6.20 8.25
CA ASN A 64 8.52 -5.40 7.78
C ASN A 64 8.86 -4.80 6.41
N ILE A 65 8.09 -5.18 5.40
CA ILE A 65 8.39 -4.90 4.00
C ILE A 65 7.26 -4.07 3.40
N ILE A 66 7.63 -2.97 2.74
CA ILE A 66 6.73 -2.21 1.87
C ILE A 66 6.96 -2.64 0.43
N PHE A 67 5.88 -2.98 -0.27
CA PHE A 67 5.85 -3.22 -1.71
C PHE A 67 5.22 -2.03 -2.41
N SER A 68 5.98 -1.32 -3.24
CA SER A 68 5.54 -0.16 -4.00
C SER A 68 5.70 -0.37 -5.50
N GLY A 69 4.93 0.35 -6.30
CA GLY A 69 4.95 0.27 -7.77
C GLY A 69 3.61 0.62 -8.39
N LYS A 70 3.59 0.81 -9.69
CA LYS A 70 2.37 1.16 -10.44
C LYS A 70 1.26 0.13 -10.21
N SER A 71 0.01 0.55 -10.44
CA SER A 71 -1.12 -0.38 -10.44
C SER A 71 -0.85 -1.53 -11.42
N GLY A 72 -1.16 -2.76 -11.00
CA GLY A 72 -0.87 -3.95 -11.81
C GLY A 72 0.54 -4.54 -11.65
N ASN A 73 1.47 -3.89 -10.95
CA ASN A 73 2.82 -4.43 -10.73
C ASN A 73 2.90 -5.55 -9.70
N GLY A 74 1.77 -6.05 -9.19
CA GLY A 74 1.73 -7.26 -8.37
C GLY A 74 1.96 -7.04 -6.87
N LYS A 75 1.66 -5.85 -6.34
CA LYS A 75 1.73 -5.57 -4.89
C LYS A 75 0.87 -6.55 -4.07
N SER A 76 -0.40 -6.73 -4.44
CA SER A 76 -1.30 -7.67 -3.76
C SER A 76 -0.84 -9.14 -3.88
N ASN A 77 -0.15 -9.49 -4.98
CA ASN A 77 0.47 -10.82 -5.12
C ASN A 77 1.64 -11.00 -4.16
N ALA A 78 2.46 -9.97 -3.99
CA ALA A 78 3.56 -9.99 -3.02
C ALA A 78 3.03 -10.13 -1.59
N LEU A 79 1.94 -9.43 -1.25
CA LEU A 79 1.26 -9.62 0.03
C LEU A 79 0.78 -11.05 0.21
N LEU A 80 0.11 -11.61 -0.80
CA LEU A 80 -0.39 -12.98 -0.73
C LEU A 80 0.73 -13.98 -0.46
N ASP A 81 1.87 -13.84 -1.16
CA ASP A 81 3.04 -14.68 -0.94
C ASP A 81 3.58 -14.55 0.49
N CYS A 82 3.64 -13.33 1.04
CA CYS A 82 4.03 -13.09 2.44
C CYS A 82 3.10 -13.80 3.42
N LEU A 83 1.79 -13.65 3.23
CA LEU A 83 0.78 -14.24 4.11
C LEU A 83 0.81 -15.77 4.06
N GLN A 84 0.98 -16.37 2.88
CA GLN A 84 1.08 -17.84 2.73
C GLN A 84 2.31 -18.42 3.42
N LYS A 85 3.38 -17.64 3.54
CA LYS A 85 4.59 -18.01 4.32
C LYS A 85 4.46 -17.67 5.82
N GLY A 86 3.23 -17.45 6.31
CA GLY A 86 2.94 -17.21 7.72
C GLY A 86 3.14 -15.77 8.18
N GLY A 87 3.32 -14.83 7.23
CA GLY A 87 3.44 -13.40 7.52
C GLY A 87 2.17 -12.77 8.07
N GLU A 88 2.26 -11.50 8.46
CA GLU A 88 1.14 -10.67 8.93
C GLU A 88 0.88 -9.54 7.93
N LEU A 89 -0.39 -9.30 7.62
CA LEU A 89 -0.80 -8.12 6.86
C LEU A 89 -0.58 -6.85 7.70
N ILE A 90 0.06 -5.85 7.14
CA ILE A 90 0.12 -4.50 7.74
C ILE A 90 -0.90 -3.61 7.03
N THR A 91 -0.83 -3.49 5.71
CA THR A 91 -1.76 -2.69 4.91
C THR A 91 -1.83 -3.17 3.47
N GLU A 92 -2.93 -2.86 2.79
CA GLU A 92 -3.07 -2.98 1.33
C GLU A 92 -3.46 -1.63 0.72
N ASP A 93 -2.91 -1.33 -0.47
CA ASP A 93 -3.14 -0.17 -1.33
C ASP A 93 -2.80 1.20 -0.71
N LEU A 94 -2.96 1.42 0.59
CA LEU A 94 -2.65 2.68 1.26
C LEU A 94 -1.71 2.44 2.44
N ALA A 95 -0.43 2.78 2.28
CA ALA A 95 0.55 2.78 3.34
C ALA A 95 0.65 4.17 3.97
N ILE A 96 0.29 4.27 5.25
CA ILE A 96 0.43 5.48 6.04
C ILE A 96 1.68 5.36 6.88
N ILE A 97 2.59 6.31 6.72
CA ILE A 97 3.91 6.31 7.35
C ILE A 97 4.02 7.52 8.28
N SER A 98 4.39 7.27 9.50
CA SER A 98 4.71 8.26 10.52
C SER A 98 6.20 8.26 10.77
N ASN A 99 6.81 9.44 10.73
CA ASN A 99 8.21 9.62 11.09
C ASN A 99 8.31 10.26 12.47
N THR A 100 9.01 9.60 13.38
CA THR A 100 9.25 10.08 14.75
C THR A 100 10.66 9.71 15.19
N ASN A 101 11.37 10.61 15.84
CA ASN A 101 12.69 10.34 16.46
C ASN A 101 13.68 9.58 15.55
N ASN A 102 13.86 10.03 14.33
CA ASN A 102 14.73 9.40 13.32
C ASN A 102 14.31 7.97 12.89
N SER A 103 13.09 7.57 13.15
CA SER A 103 12.55 6.27 12.74
C SER A 103 11.28 6.45 11.92
N SER A 104 11.08 5.54 10.97
CA SER A 104 9.88 5.50 10.11
C SER A 104 9.01 4.30 10.48
N TYR A 105 7.74 4.55 10.77
CA TYR A 105 6.77 3.55 11.18
C TYR A 105 5.62 3.49 10.20
N ILE A 106 5.23 2.30 9.80
CA ILE A 106 4.01 2.08 9.03
C ILE A 106 2.84 1.76 9.97
N LEU A 107 1.71 2.41 9.75
CA LEU A 107 0.49 2.15 10.52
C LEU A 107 -0.25 0.93 9.97
N PRO A 108 -0.82 0.08 10.84
CA PRO A 108 -1.70 -0.99 10.39
C PRO A 108 -3.01 -0.42 9.84
N ALA A 109 -3.54 -1.09 8.82
CA ALA A 109 -4.79 -0.69 8.19
C ALA A 109 -5.85 -1.81 8.28
N TYR A 110 -6.85 -1.73 7.42
CA TYR A 110 -7.98 -2.64 7.40
C TYR A 110 -7.56 -4.07 7.01
N PRO A 111 -8.12 -5.11 7.64
CA PRO A 111 -7.74 -6.51 7.41
C PRO A 111 -8.31 -7.10 6.11
N ILE A 112 -8.27 -6.36 5.02
CA ILE A 112 -8.82 -6.80 3.72
C ILE A 112 -7.71 -6.82 2.69
N LEU A 113 -7.67 -7.90 1.91
CA LEU A 113 -6.84 -8.06 0.74
C LEU A 113 -7.72 -8.22 -0.50
N ASN A 114 -7.53 -7.36 -1.50
CA ASN A 114 -8.27 -7.40 -2.75
C ASN A 114 -7.52 -8.26 -3.79
N ILE A 115 -7.99 -9.48 -4.00
CA ILE A 115 -7.36 -10.45 -4.91
C ILE A 115 -8.15 -10.50 -6.22
N LYS A 116 -7.45 -10.55 -7.36
CA LYS A 116 -8.08 -10.84 -8.64
C LYS A 116 -8.71 -12.23 -8.63
N LYS A 117 -9.92 -12.37 -9.19
CA LYS A 117 -10.65 -13.66 -9.26
C LYS A 117 -9.78 -14.79 -9.82
N GLU A 118 -8.97 -14.50 -10.84
CA GLU A 118 -8.02 -15.44 -11.45
C GLU A 118 -6.91 -15.93 -10.51
N MET A 119 -6.69 -15.25 -9.39
CA MET A 119 -5.65 -15.58 -8.41
C MET A 119 -6.17 -16.40 -7.22
N ILE A 120 -7.46 -16.67 -7.15
CA ILE A 120 -8.09 -17.41 -6.02
C ILE A 120 -7.48 -18.80 -5.85
N HIS A 121 -7.14 -19.47 -6.96
CA HIS A 121 -6.49 -20.78 -6.93
C HIS A 121 -5.14 -20.77 -6.21
N ARG A 122 -4.51 -19.60 -6.04
CA ARG A 122 -3.26 -19.42 -5.27
C ARG A 122 -3.50 -19.35 -3.76
N LEU A 123 -4.74 -19.31 -3.30
CA LEU A 123 -5.09 -19.35 -1.87
C LEU A 123 -4.96 -20.78 -1.34
N ILE A 124 -3.72 -21.25 -1.13
CA ILE A 124 -3.43 -22.63 -0.73
C ILE A 124 -3.81 -22.86 0.74
N ASN A 125 -3.56 -21.88 1.60
CA ASN A 125 -3.82 -22.01 3.03
C ASN A 125 -5.12 -21.28 3.43
N LYS A 126 -6.22 -22.05 3.54
CA LYS A 126 -7.55 -21.53 3.93
C LYS A 126 -7.59 -20.99 5.37
N ASP A 127 -6.68 -21.38 6.24
CA ASP A 127 -6.64 -20.94 7.64
C ASP A 127 -6.22 -19.48 7.80
N LEU A 128 -5.62 -18.88 6.77
CA LEU A 128 -5.21 -17.48 6.75
C LEU A 128 -6.38 -16.51 6.51
N PHE A 129 -7.51 -17.02 6.00
CA PHE A 129 -8.63 -16.21 5.54
C PHE A 129 -9.86 -16.47 6.41
N TYR A 130 -10.64 -15.42 6.70
CA TYR A 130 -11.91 -15.59 7.43
C TYR A 130 -13.02 -16.02 6.49
N GLU A 131 -13.39 -15.15 5.59
CA GLU A 131 -14.48 -15.34 4.67
C GLU A 131 -14.31 -14.42 3.47
N GLN A 132 -14.84 -14.81 2.34
CA GLN A 132 -15.04 -13.94 1.21
C GLN A 132 -16.12 -12.92 1.60
N ILE A 133 -15.78 -11.64 1.61
CA ILE A 133 -16.78 -10.60 1.79
C ILE A 133 -17.53 -10.50 0.48
N SER A 134 -18.85 -10.84 0.51
CA SER A 134 -19.72 -10.65 -0.63
C SER A 134 -19.95 -9.16 -0.85
N LEU A 135 -19.11 -8.54 -1.69
CA LEU A 135 -19.33 -7.20 -2.19
C LEU A 135 -19.69 -7.30 -3.66
N SER A 136 -20.60 -6.44 -4.10
CA SER A 136 -21.20 -6.46 -5.45
C SER A 136 -20.22 -6.79 -6.58
N GLU A 137 -20.65 -7.56 -7.54
CA GLU A 137 -19.89 -8.18 -8.64
C GLU A 137 -19.20 -7.24 -9.63
N SER A 138 -19.17 -5.94 -9.37
CA SER A 138 -18.71 -4.92 -10.34
C SER A 138 -17.20 -4.87 -10.60
N ASN A 139 -16.39 -5.65 -9.89
CA ASN A 139 -14.93 -5.64 -10.05
C ASN A 139 -14.36 -7.06 -10.18
N ASN A 140 -13.37 -7.20 -11.06
CA ASN A 140 -12.57 -8.43 -11.22
C ASN A 140 -11.71 -8.78 -9.98
N LYS A 141 -11.94 -8.10 -8.84
CA LYS A 141 -11.25 -8.34 -7.56
C LYS A 141 -12.26 -8.79 -6.50
N LEU A 142 -11.84 -9.74 -5.68
CA LEU A 142 -12.57 -10.24 -4.52
C LEU A 142 -11.90 -9.72 -3.25
N PRO A 143 -12.63 -9.03 -2.38
CA PRO A 143 -12.14 -8.66 -1.05
C PRO A 143 -12.17 -9.89 -0.14
N ILE A 144 -11.05 -10.19 0.49
CA ILE A 144 -10.89 -11.30 1.42
C ILE A 144 -10.42 -10.75 2.75
N LYS A 145 -11.11 -11.09 3.82
CA LYS A 145 -10.73 -10.71 5.17
C LYS A 145 -9.59 -11.60 5.67
N ILE A 146 -8.51 -10.99 6.13
CA ILE A 146 -7.30 -11.65 6.60
C ILE A 146 -7.34 -11.80 8.13
N LYS A 147 -7.00 -12.99 8.64
CA LYS A 147 -6.96 -13.28 10.10
C LYS A 147 -5.73 -12.68 10.77
N LYS A 148 -4.57 -12.83 10.13
CA LYS A 148 -3.29 -12.46 10.72
C LYS A 148 -2.90 -11.06 10.27
N ILE A 149 -3.11 -10.08 11.15
CA ILE A 149 -2.87 -8.66 10.90
C ILE A 149 -1.99 -8.05 11.98
N ALA A 150 -1.17 -7.09 11.62
CA ALA A 150 -0.46 -6.25 12.57
C ALA A 150 -1.46 -5.42 13.38
N LYS A 151 -1.30 -5.41 14.71
CA LYS A 151 -2.17 -4.64 15.64
C LYS A 151 -1.56 -3.31 16.09
N LYS A 152 -0.28 -3.10 15.79
CA LYS A 152 0.48 -1.91 16.17
C LYS A 152 1.33 -1.47 14.99
N SER A 153 1.75 -0.20 14.99
CA SER A 153 2.72 0.31 14.03
C SER A 153 4.01 -0.52 14.03
N ARG A 154 4.67 -0.60 12.89
CA ARG A 154 5.88 -1.38 12.68
C ARG A 154 6.97 -0.50 12.08
N ASN A 155 8.23 -0.67 12.52
CA ASN A 155 9.38 -0.11 11.81
C ASN A 155 9.41 -0.64 10.38
N ILE A 156 10.02 0.10 9.48
CA ILE A 156 10.15 -0.30 8.08
C ILE A 156 11.59 -0.78 7.85
N ASP A 157 11.75 -2.07 7.57
CA ASP A 157 13.08 -2.66 7.30
C ASP A 157 13.44 -2.53 5.81
N PHE A 158 12.46 -2.79 4.93
CA PHE A 158 12.68 -2.87 3.49
C PHE A 158 11.60 -2.15 2.69
N ILE A 159 12.02 -1.54 1.59
CA ILE A 159 11.14 -1.03 0.55
C ILE A 159 11.48 -1.77 -0.75
N ILE A 160 10.55 -2.52 -1.29
CA ILE A 160 10.74 -3.26 -2.54
C ILE A 160 9.86 -2.65 -3.62
N PHE A 161 10.50 -2.07 -4.61
CA PHE A 161 9.82 -1.52 -5.79
C PHE A 161 9.63 -2.64 -6.81
N LEU A 162 8.41 -2.78 -7.31
CA LEU A 162 8.01 -3.83 -8.23
C LEU A 162 7.83 -3.28 -9.65
N GLU A 163 8.50 -3.89 -10.62
CA GLU A 163 8.37 -3.57 -12.04
C GLU A 163 8.20 -4.83 -12.89
N TRP A 164 7.45 -4.70 -13.99
CA TRP A 164 7.40 -5.69 -15.06
C TRP A 164 8.40 -5.33 -16.15
N THR A 165 9.22 -6.29 -16.54
CA THR A 165 10.20 -6.18 -17.62
C THR A 165 10.28 -7.51 -18.37
N ASP A 166 11.16 -7.61 -19.35
CA ASP A 166 11.42 -8.87 -20.06
C ASP A 166 12.42 -9.77 -19.32
N GLU A 167 13.14 -9.23 -18.34
CA GLU A 167 14.17 -9.94 -17.57
C GLU A 167 13.91 -9.85 -16.07
N ASN A 168 14.28 -10.90 -15.35
CA ASN A 168 14.26 -10.90 -13.90
C ASN A 168 15.54 -10.26 -13.36
N SER A 169 15.40 -9.38 -12.39
CA SER A 169 16.53 -8.85 -11.62
C SER A 169 16.11 -8.37 -10.25
N PHE A 170 16.94 -8.59 -9.25
CA PHE A 170 16.75 -8.05 -7.91
C PHE A 170 18.04 -7.35 -7.48
N LYS A 171 17.95 -6.05 -7.21
CA LYS A 171 19.11 -5.24 -6.84
C LYS A 171 18.77 -4.16 -5.83
N GLN A 172 19.71 -3.86 -4.97
CA GLN A 172 19.64 -2.68 -4.13
C GLN A 172 19.73 -1.43 -5.00
N ILE A 173 18.98 -0.40 -4.64
CA ILE A 173 18.96 0.89 -5.35
C ILE A 173 19.42 2.02 -4.40
N SER A 174 19.84 3.13 -5.01
CA SER A 174 20.25 4.31 -4.26
C SER A 174 19.08 4.95 -3.52
N GLN A 175 19.39 5.70 -2.43
CA GLN A 175 18.37 6.49 -1.73
C GLN A 175 17.71 7.51 -2.68
N LYS A 176 18.47 8.09 -3.61
CA LYS A 176 17.91 9.00 -4.64
C LYS A 176 16.87 8.30 -5.52
N ASP A 177 17.17 7.10 -6.01
CA ASP A 177 16.22 6.36 -6.84
C ASP A 177 14.98 5.94 -6.03
N ALA A 178 15.16 5.50 -4.78
CA ALA A 178 14.07 5.18 -3.88
C ALA A 178 13.19 6.41 -3.60
N PHE A 179 13.78 7.56 -3.34
CA PHE A 179 13.09 8.83 -3.12
C PHE A 179 12.20 9.21 -4.30
N LEU A 180 12.73 9.19 -5.53
CA LEU A 180 11.97 9.50 -6.74
C LEU A 180 10.80 8.53 -6.96
N ARG A 181 10.99 7.26 -6.64
CA ARG A 181 9.95 6.23 -6.75
C ARG A 181 8.85 6.40 -5.70
N ILE A 182 9.19 6.78 -4.47
CA ILE A 182 8.20 7.09 -3.43
C ILE A 182 7.40 8.33 -3.82
N ILE A 183 8.05 9.41 -4.28
CA ILE A 183 7.35 10.59 -4.79
C ILE A 183 6.30 10.22 -5.84
N ALA A 184 6.69 9.41 -6.84
CA ALA A 184 5.80 9.03 -7.92
C ALA A 184 4.58 8.19 -7.48
N ASN A 185 4.64 7.60 -6.29
CA ASN A 185 3.57 6.75 -5.72
C ASN A 185 2.92 7.36 -4.47
N SER A 186 3.21 8.62 -4.13
CA SER A 186 2.66 9.27 -2.93
C SER A 186 1.52 10.25 -3.26
N TRP A 187 0.61 10.44 -2.31
CA TRP A 187 -0.56 11.33 -2.46
C TRP A 187 -0.21 12.82 -2.37
N HIS A 188 1.01 13.19 -1.96
CA HIS A 188 1.44 14.59 -1.99
C HIS A 188 1.40 15.19 -3.40
N SER A 189 1.47 14.35 -4.45
CA SER A 189 1.41 14.79 -5.86
C SER A 189 0.05 15.36 -6.28
N TYR A 190 -1.01 15.17 -5.48
CA TYR A 190 -2.31 15.71 -5.81
C TYR A 190 -2.32 17.26 -5.67
N PRO A 191 -2.80 18.00 -6.69
CA PRO A 191 -2.70 19.48 -6.73
C PRO A 191 -3.29 20.18 -5.51
N PHE A 192 -4.38 19.63 -4.94
CA PHE A 192 -5.09 20.22 -3.81
C PHE A 192 -4.42 20.03 -2.44
N VAL A 193 -3.33 19.27 -2.38
CA VAL A 193 -2.53 19.10 -1.16
C VAL A 193 -1.22 19.88 -1.23
N LYS A 194 -0.92 20.49 -2.39
CA LYS A 194 0.32 21.23 -2.61
C LYS A 194 0.22 22.63 -2.03
N ASP A 195 0.93 22.87 -0.97
CA ASP A 195 1.42 24.17 -0.53
C ASP A 195 2.91 24.03 -0.18
N GLU A 196 3.63 25.13 -0.10
CA GLU A 196 5.09 25.12 0.11
C GLU A 196 5.47 24.38 1.40
N ASN A 197 4.82 24.69 2.52
CA ASN A 197 5.11 24.09 3.81
C ASN A 197 4.85 22.57 3.80
N ARG A 198 3.76 22.13 3.17
CA ARG A 198 3.44 20.69 3.07
C ARG A 198 4.40 19.97 2.15
N THR A 199 4.80 20.61 1.05
CA THR A 199 5.77 20.04 0.13
C THR A 199 7.09 19.79 0.86
N GLU A 200 7.53 20.72 1.68
CA GLU A 200 8.74 20.55 2.49
C GLU A 200 8.61 19.40 3.50
N ILE A 201 7.49 19.34 4.26
CA ILE A 201 7.22 18.26 5.21
C ILE A 201 7.21 16.90 4.49
N GLN A 202 6.58 16.79 3.32
CA GLN A 202 6.53 15.54 2.58
C GLN A 202 7.91 15.14 2.03
N ILE A 203 8.72 16.08 1.58
CA ILE A 203 10.11 15.84 1.18
C ILE A 203 10.93 15.31 2.37
N GLN A 204 10.81 15.93 3.53
CA GLN A 204 11.47 15.49 4.77
C GLN A 204 11.01 14.07 5.15
N ASN A 205 9.71 13.79 5.12
CA ASN A 205 9.14 12.48 5.42
C ASN A 205 9.66 11.39 4.47
N ILE A 206 9.74 11.67 3.18
CA ILE A 206 10.28 10.71 2.20
C ILE A 206 11.77 10.51 2.40
N THR A 207 12.52 11.59 2.65
CA THR A 207 13.96 11.52 2.91
C THR A 207 14.24 10.66 4.13
N GLN A 208 13.52 10.85 5.22
CA GLN A 208 13.68 10.06 6.42
C GLN A 208 13.32 8.58 6.18
N LEU A 209 12.22 8.30 5.47
CA LEU A 209 11.82 6.94 5.13
C LEU A 209 12.93 6.21 4.36
N VAL A 210 13.45 6.80 3.29
CA VAL A 210 14.47 6.13 2.45
C VAL A 210 15.85 6.05 3.11
N SER A 211 16.13 6.92 4.07
CA SER A 211 17.35 6.85 4.87
C SER A 211 17.33 5.77 5.94
N ASN A 212 16.12 5.43 6.43
CA ASN A 212 15.92 4.45 7.50
C ASN A 212 15.62 3.04 6.99
N SER A 213 15.48 2.85 5.68
CA SER A 213 15.07 1.57 5.09
C SER A 213 16.02 1.15 3.98
N ASN A 214 16.20 -0.16 3.82
CA ASN A 214 16.92 -0.69 2.66
C ASN A 214 15.98 -0.78 1.46
N ALA A 215 16.34 -0.12 0.36
CA ALA A 215 15.53 -0.05 -0.85
C ALA A 215 16.04 -0.98 -1.95
N TYR A 216 15.13 -1.75 -2.54
CA TYR A 216 15.42 -2.70 -3.62
C TYR A 216 14.47 -2.51 -4.78
N LEU A 217 14.95 -2.82 -5.99
CA LEU A 217 14.15 -2.91 -7.20
C LEU A 217 14.07 -4.37 -7.63
N LEU A 218 12.87 -4.91 -7.68
CA LEU A 218 12.56 -6.23 -8.20
C LEU A 218 11.88 -6.09 -9.56
N ARG A 219 12.60 -6.47 -10.60
CA ARG A 219 12.09 -6.59 -11.97
C ARG A 219 11.72 -8.03 -12.23
N ARG A 220 10.57 -8.24 -12.89
CA ARG A 220 10.03 -9.58 -13.14
C ARG A 220 9.50 -9.69 -14.56
N ASN A 221 9.70 -10.85 -15.15
CA ASN A 221 9.08 -11.17 -16.45
C ASN A 221 7.62 -11.57 -16.24
N LYS A 222 6.71 -10.94 -16.99
CA LYS A 222 5.26 -11.24 -16.93
C LYS A 222 4.95 -12.71 -17.24
N LYS A 223 5.75 -13.38 -18.04
CA LYS A 223 5.58 -14.80 -18.37
C LYS A 223 5.66 -15.71 -17.16
N ASN A 224 6.37 -15.29 -16.10
CA ASN A 224 6.57 -16.09 -14.88
C ASN A 224 5.39 -16.03 -13.91
N ILE A 225 4.45 -15.08 -14.05
CA ILE A 225 3.29 -14.93 -13.13
C ILE A 225 2.43 -16.20 -13.06
N ASN A 226 2.27 -16.88 -14.18
CA ASN A 226 1.37 -18.03 -14.30
C ASN A 226 2.08 -19.37 -14.08
N VAL A 227 3.36 -19.35 -13.72
CA VAL A 227 4.10 -20.57 -13.40
C VAL A 227 3.62 -21.09 -12.05
N ALA A 228 3.13 -22.32 -12.01
CA ALA A 228 2.72 -22.99 -10.78
C ALA A 228 3.90 -23.05 -9.80
N GLY A 229 3.64 -22.62 -8.55
CA GLY A 229 4.68 -22.60 -7.50
C GLY A 229 5.62 -21.38 -7.53
N TYR A 230 5.47 -20.45 -8.47
CA TYR A 230 6.24 -19.21 -8.45
C TYR A 230 5.85 -18.35 -7.23
N SER A 231 6.83 -18.05 -6.40
CA SER A 231 6.71 -17.12 -5.29
C SER A 231 7.69 -15.96 -5.45
N LEU A 232 7.18 -14.75 -5.38
CA LEU A 232 8.00 -13.54 -5.38
C LEU A 232 8.98 -13.51 -4.20
N LEU A 233 8.59 -14.09 -3.07
CA LEU A 233 9.47 -14.16 -1.89
C LEU A 233 10.70 -15.03 -2.11
N ASP A 234 10.64 -16.03 -3.00
CA ASP A 234 11.79 -16.89 -3.26
C ASP A 234 12.92 -16.10 -3.95
N GLU A 235 12.57 -15.05 -4.71
CA GLU A 235 13.56 -14.17 -5.33
C GLU A 235 14.26 -13.23 -4.33
N ILE A 236 13.61 -12.92 -3.21
CA ILE A 236 14.11 -11.93 -2.23
C ILE A 236 14.46 -12.55 -0.87
N ILE A 237 14.23 -13.86 -0.68
CA ILE A 237 14.35 -14.53 0.63
C ILE A 237 15.76 -14.42 1.24
N HIS A 238 16.78 -14.36 0.40
CA HIS A 238 18.18 -14.22 0.83
C HIS A 238 18.46 -12.87 1.51
N VAL A 239 17.66 -11.85 1.22
CA VAL A 239 17.77 -10.51 1.85
C VAL A 239 16.95 -10.44 3.14
N LEU A 240 15.97 -11.35 3.29
CA LEU A 240 15.07 -11.37 4.45
C LEU A 240 15.62 -12.22 5.61
N ARG A 241 16.78 -12.83 5.43
CA ARG A 241 17.52 -13.54 6.48
C ARG A 241 18.42 -12.59 7.22
#